data_33ca40c4598e75be3c295155bdce753b
#
_entry.id   33ca40c4598e75be3c295155bdce753b
#
_cell.length_a   1.000
_cell.length_b   1.000
_cell.length_c   1.000
_cell.angle_alpha   90.00
_cell.angle_beta   90.00
_cell.angle_gamma   90.00
#
_symmetry.space_group_name_H-M   'P 1'
#
loop_
_entity.id
_entity.type
_entity.pdbx_description
1 polymer ?
#
loop_
_entity_poly.entity_id
_entity_poly.type
_entity_poly.pdbx_seq_one_letter_code
_entity_poly.pdbx_strand_id
1 'polypeptide(L)'
;MTYNVLVIGSGGREHAIVDALKRSESVGRIYCAPGNAGIDTIATPVSIPVTDINDLARFATDASVSLTVVGPEVPLAAGIVDEFRKRGLRIFGPTKAAAQIESSKAFAKELMARHNIPTAASRTFDDFDEALQYVLAGPERSVIKYDGLAAGKGVVVAQSHEEAEAALRNMLLDDEFGKGRVVVEEFLDGPEFSFMCLVNGPKVYPLAIARDHKRAFDNDRGPNTGGMGAYSPVPFVTDEIRQTALDTIMLPVAKAMADEGNPFTGVLYGGLILNNGVPKVIEFNARFGDPETEVVLPRMQSDIYKVFEAVLDGKDFDIEWSPETRLGIVLAADGYPGSYPKGLPLGGLDQVEGKVFHMGTKMDGDRLVSAGGRVLMVTDSGATLSEARAKALKDAKAVAENSQGLFYRSDIGAAESRNEL
;
A
#
# COMPACT_ATOMS: atom_id res chain seq x y z
N MET A 1 -3.69 -18.08 26.96
CA MET A 1 -2.67 -17.01 27.12
C MET A 1 -2.89 -16.05 25.96
N THR A 2 -2.86 -14.76 26.23
CA THR A 2 -2.97 -13.73 25.21
C THR A 2 -1.60 -13.09 24.99
N TYR A 3 -1.35 -12.63 23.76
CA TYR A 3 -0.07 -12.11 23.30
C TYR A 3 -0.10 -10.59 23.10
N ASN A 4 1.00 -9.92 23.43
CA ASN A 4 1.16 -8.50 23.15
C ASN A 4 1.68 -8.33 21.72
N VAL A 5 1.09 -7.41 20.96
CA VAL A 5 1.48 -7.12 19.57
C VAL A 5 1.86 -5.65 19.45
N LEU A 6 2.91 -5.35 18.68
CA LEU A 6 3.30 -4.01 18.30
C LEU A 6 3.05 -3.81 16.80
N VAL A 7 2.30 -2.79 16.43
CA VAL A 7 2.16 -2.33 15.04
C VAL A 7 2.98 -1.06 14.85
N ILE A 8 3.81 -1.01 13.81
CA ILE A 8 4.64 0.14 13.50
C ILE A 8 4.03 0.91 12.35
N GLY A 9 3.78 2.20 12.56
CA GLY A 9 3.19 3.13 11.61
C GLY A 9 2.04 3.94 12.18
N SER A 10 1.38 4.74 11.35
CA SER A 10 0.36 5.71 11.78
C SER A 10 -0.73 5.98 10.75
N GLY A 11 -0.75 5.24 9.63
CA GLY A 11 -1.70 5.45 8.54
C GLY A 11 -2.97 4.62 8.65
N GLY A 12 -3.79 4.68 7.60
CA GLY A 12 -5.02 3.89 7.48
C GLY A 12 -4.75 2.40 7.43
N ARG A 13 -3.71 2.00 6.71
CA ARG A 13 -3.20 0.63 6.68
C ARG A 13 -2.92 0.09 8.08
N GLU A 14 -2.19 0.84 8.90
CA GLU A 14 -1.90 0.43 10.28
C GLU A 14 -3.16 0.39 11.13
N HIS A 15 -4.10 1.33 10.93
CA HIS A 15 -5.39 1.28 11.59
C HIS A 15 -6.17 0.00 11.23
N ALA A 16 -6.18 -0.39 9.95
CA ALA A 16 -6.84 -1.62 9.51
C ALA A 16 -6.15 -2.89 10.06
N ILE A 17 -4.82 -2.90 10.17
CA ILE A 17 -4.07 -3.99 10.80
C ILE A 17 -4.41 -4.10 12.29
N VAL A 18 -4.41 -2.98 13.03
CA VAL A 18 -4.78 -2.93 14.46
C VAL A 18 -6.21 -3.40 14.67
N ASP A 19 -7.15 -2.94 13.84
CA ASP A 19 -8.55 -3.37 13.88
C ASP A 19 -8.70 -4.88 13.64
N ALA A 20 -7.97 -5.43 12.68
CA ALA A 20 -7.97 -6.86 12.40
C ALA A 20 -7.37 -7.68 13.57
N LEU A 21 -6.27 -7.20 14.16
CA LEU A 21 -5.65 -7.83 15.35
C LEU A 21 -6.57 -7.79 16.58
N LYS A 22 -7.35 -6.72 16.74
CA LYS A 22 -8.29 -6.59 17.85
C LYS A 22 -9.41 -7.65 17.82
N ARG A 23 -9.72 -8.20 16.65
CA ARG A 23 -10.70 -9.30 16.50
C ARG A 23 -10.16 -10.66 16.93
N SER A 24 -8.83 -10.80 17.11
CA SER A 24 -8.19 -12.05 17.52
C SER A 24 -8.33 -12.29 19.01
N GLU A 25 -8.88 -13.44 19.39
CA GLU A 25 -8.91 -13.89 20.79
C GLU A 25 -7.52 -14.19 21.36
N SER A 26 -6.52 -14.38 20.49
CA SER A 26 -5.13 -14.64 20.87
C SER A 26 -4.38 -13.37 21.26
N VAL A 27 -4.88 -12.18 20.90
CA VAL A 27 -4.23 -10.90 21.16
C VAL A 27 -4.76 -10.29 22.44
N GLY A 28 -3.84 -9.96 23.36
CA GLY A 28 -4.16 -9.31 24.64
C GLY A 28 -4.06 -7.80 24.54
N ARG A 29 -2.87 -7.29 24.36
CA ARG A 29 -2.62 -5.86 24.23
C ARG A 29 -2.01 -5.53 22.87
N ILE A 30 -2.53 -4.49 22.24
CA ILE A 30 -1.97 -3.95 20.99
C ILE A 30 -1.33 -2.62 21.33
N TYR A 31 -0.08 -2.46 20.89
CA TYR A 31 0.64 -1.20 20.90
C TYR A 31 0.77 -0.72 19.45
N CYS A 32 0.76 0.61 19.24
CA CYS A 32 1.00 1.19 17.90
C CYS A 32 2.00 2.35 18.00
N ALA A 33 3.03 2.34 17.17
CA ALA A 33 4.11 3.34 17.20
C ALA A 33 4.26 4.03 15.82
N PRO A 34 4.00 5.33 15.70
CA PRO A 34 3.45 6.22 16.73
C PRO A 34 1.93 6.17 16.90
N GLY A 35 1.17 5.59 15.94
CA GLY A 35 -0.29 5.60 15.92
C GLY A 35 -0.90 6.90 15.39
N ASN A 36 -2.21 7.00 15.48
CA ASN A 36 -3.02 8.18 15.17
C ASN A 36 -4.29 8.21 16.02
N ALA A 37 -5.05 9.30 15.97
CA ALA A 37 -6.21 9.49 16.84
C ALA A 37 -7.26 8.36 16.80
N GLY A 38 -7.44 7.68 15.66
CA GLY A 38 -8.35 6.54 15.56
C GLY A 38 -7.74 5.27 16.15
N ILE A 39 -6.49 4.99 15.87
CA ILE A 39 -5.75 3.86 16.44
C ILE A 39 -5.71 3.94 17.96
N ASP A 40 -5.54 5.13 18.54
CA ASP A 40 -5.43 5.36 19.98
C ASP A 40 -6.73 4.99 20.72
N THR A 41 -7.85 4.87 20.03
CA THR A 41 -9.12 4.39 20.62
C THR A 41 -9.18 2.88 20.79
N ILE A 42 -8.33 2.13 20.07
CA ILE A 42 -8.37 0.65 20.03
C ILE A 42 -7.02 -0.02 20.35
N ALA A 43 -5.95 0.75 20.46
CA ALA A 43 -4.61 0.30 20.84
C ALA A 43 -3.94 1.29 21.80
N THR A 44 -2.84 0.89 22.40
CA THR A 44 -2.04 1.75 23.27
C THR A 44 -1.00 2.49 22.41
N PRO A 45 -1.05 3.83 22.33
CA PRO A 45 -0.07 4.59 21.55
C PRO A 45 1.32 4.54 22.20
N VAL A 46 2.35 4.52 21.33
CA VAL A 46 3.76 4.53 21.74
C VAL A 46 4.46 5.64 20.99
N SER A 47 4.84 6.71 21.68
CA SER A 47 5.44 7.92 21.06
C SER A 47 6.90 7.68 20.64
N ILE A 48 7.12 6.71 19.75
CA ILE A 48 8.41 6.40 19.13
C ILE A 48 8.26 6.53 17.61
N PRO A 49 9.08 7.35 16.93
CA PRO A 49 9.07 7.46 15.47
C PRO A 49 9.41 6.13 14.80
N VAL A 50 8.84 5.87 13.62
CA VAL A 50 9.09 4.63 12.85
C VAL A 50 10.56 4.47 12.43
N THR A 51 11.33 5.54 12.41
CA THR A 51 12.76 5.56 12.08
C THR A 51 13.68 5.26 13.25
N ASP A 52 13.15 5.30 14.49
CA ASP A 52 13.94 5.03 15.70
C ASP A 52 13.92 3.54 16.04
N ILE A 53 14.59 2.76 15.20
CA ILE A 53 14.59 1.29 15.21
C ILE A 53 15.09 0.75 16.58
N ASN A 54 16.09 1.39 17.18
CA ASN A 54 16.67 0.93 18.43
C ASN A 54 15.71 1.07 19.61
N ASP A 55 14.99 2.20 19.68
CA ASP A 55 14.02 2.44 20.74
C ASP A 55 12.77 1.59 20.55
N LEU A 56 12.33 1.35 19.30
CA LEU A 56 11.26 0.41 18.99
C LEU A 56 11.61 -1.01 19.45
N ALA A 57 12.83 -1.48 19.18
CA ALA A 57 13.27 -2.81 19.60
C ALA A 57 13.43 -2.92 21.13
N ARG A 58 13.91 -1.87 21.81
CA ARG A 58 13.95 -1.81 23.28
C ARG A 58 12.53 -1.87 23.85
N PHE A 59 11.61 -1.04 23.34
CA PHE A 59 10.21 -1.06 23.75
C PHE A 59 9.59 -2.45 23.59
N ALA A 60 9.80 -3.11 22.44
CA ALA A 60 9.28 -4.44 22.18
C ALA A 60 9.78 -5.47 23.22
N THR A 61 11.04 -5.34 23.66
CA THR A 61 11.61 -6.18 24.73
C THR A 61 10.94 -5.88 26.08
N ASP A 62 10.90 -4.61 26.48
CA ASP A 62 10.41 -4.17 27.78
C ASP A 62 8.90 -4.45 27.98
N ALA A 63 8.13 -4.30 26.91
CA ALA A 63 6.68 -4.59 26.88
C ALA A 63 6.34 -6.07 26.62
N SER A 64 7.35 -6.95 26.53
CA SER A 64 7.18 -8.37 26.24
C SER A 64 6.31 -8.59 24.97
N VAL A 65 6.61 -7.89 23.90
CA VAL A 65 5.92 -8.00 22.62
C VAL A 65 6.24 -9.36 21.99
N SER A 66 5.19 -10.13 21.70
CA SER A 66 5.31 -11.46 21.10
C SER A 66 5.44 -11.40 19.57
N LEU A 67 4.87 -10.39 18.95
CA LEU A 67 4.91 -10.17 17.51
C LEU A 67 4.92 -8.67 17.19
N THR A 68 5.83 -8.24 16.32
CA THR A 68 5.81 -6.90 15.74
C THR A 68 5.40 -6.97 14.26
N VAL A 69 4.50 -6.09 13.83
CA VAL A 69 4.06 -5.96 12.43
C VAL A 69 4.47 -4.60 11.90
N VAL A 70 5.21 -4.57 10.79
CA VAL A 70 5.67 -3.31 10.19
C VAL A 70 4.72 -2.88 9.08
N GLY A 71 4.16 -1.68 9.23
CA GLY A 71 3.24 -1.12 8.22
C GLY A 71 3.98 -0.44 7.06
N PRO A 72 4.78 0.65 7.30
CA PRO A 72 5.36 1.44 6.22
C PRO A 72 6.70 0.90 5.71
N GLU A 73 7.08 1.32 4.51
CA GLU A 73 8.30 0.92 3.81
C GLU A 73 9.58 1.51 4.41
N VAL A 74 9.51 2.70 5.00
CA VAL A 74 10.71 3.42 5.48
C VAL A 74 11.49 2.62 6.52
N PRO A 75 10.92 2.11 7.61
CA PRO A 75 11.66 1.29 8.57
C PRO A 75 12.12 -0.05 7.99
N LEU A 76 11.41 -0.63 7.01
CA LEU A 76 11.83 -1.85 6.32
C LEU A 76 13.12 -1.61 5.53
N ALA A 77 13.16 -0.55 4.71
CA ALA A 77 14.34 -0.14 3.96
C ALA A 77 15.51 0.27 4.87
N ALA A 78 15.21 0.76 6.07
CA ALA A 78 16.22 1.09 7.09
C ALA A 78 16.76 -0.14 7.84
N GLY A 79 16.11 -1.33 7.75
CA GLY A 79 16.60 -2.59 8.32
C GLY A 79 16.03 -2.92 9.72
N ILE A 80 14.82 -2.47 10.02
CA ILE A 80 14.17 -2.77 11.31
C ILE A 80 14.05 -4.27 11.57
N VAL A 81 13.76 -5.06 10.52
CA VAL A 81 13.61 -6.51 10.65
C VAL A 81 14.93 -7.17 11.02
N ASP A 82 16.03 -6.70 10.42
CA ASP A 82 17.37 -7.20 10.70
C ASP A 82 17.77 -6.94 12.17
N GLU A 83 17.48 -5.74 12.67
CA GLU A 83 17.77 -5.36 14.07
C GLU A 83 16.91 -6.14 15.07
N PHE A 84 15.61 -6.32 14.80
CA PHE A 84 14.73 -7.10 15.65
C PHE A 84 15.14 -8.58 15.72
N ARG A 85 15.43 -9.18 14.56
CA ARG A 85 15.92 -10.58 14.48
C ARG A 85 17.25 -10.77 15.23
N LYS A 86 18.18 -9.82 15.11
CA LYS A 86 19.44 -9.82 15.86
C LYS A 86 19.23 -9.85 17.38
N ARG A 87 18.15 -9.23 17.88
CA ARG A 87 17.77 -9.24 19.29
C ARG A 87 16.86 -10.41 19.68
N GLY A 88 16.58 -11.33 18.76
CA GLY A 88 15.67 -12.45 18.99
C GLY A 88 14.19 -12.06 19.10
N LEU A 89 13.82 -10.86 18.62
CA LEU A 89 12.44 -10.36 18.61
C LEU A 89 11.73 -10.83 17.34
N ARG A 90 10.49 -11.31 17.51
CA ARG A 90 9.68 -11.80 16.41
C ARG A 90 9.03 -10.64 15.67
N ILE A 91 9.21 -10.57 14.36
CA ILE A 91 8.77 -9.45 13.52
C ILE A 91 8.30 -9.94 12.17
N PHE A 92 7.16 -9.39 11.69
CA PHE A 92 6.56 -9.65 10.39
C PHE A 92 6.89 -8.51 9.43
N GLY A 93 7.70 -8.80 8.45
CA GLY A 93 8.20 -7.90 7.41
C GLY A 93 9.48 -8.44 6.77
N PRO A 94 9.87 -7.97 5.58
CA PRO A 94 11.09 -8.34 4.90
C PRO A 94 12.33 -7.70 5.53
N THR A 95 13.47 -8.37 5.42
CA THR A 95 14.79 -7.79 5.74
C THR A 95 15.08 -6.60 4.84
N LYS A 96 16.06 -5.77 5.22
CA LYS A 96 16.52 -4.65 4.38
C LYS A 96 16.90 -5.11 2.96
N ALA A 97 17.58 -6.25 2.84
CA ALA A 97 17.96 -6.81 1.55
C ALA A 97 16.73 -7.20 0.70
N ALA A 98 15.72 -7.85 1.31
CA ALA A 98 14.51 -8.22 0.61
C ALA A 98 13.60 -7.01 0.31
N ALA A 99 13.61 -5.98 1.15
CA ALA A 99 12.84 -4.74 0.93
C ALA A 99 13.32 -3.93 -0.28
N GLN A 100 14.48 -4.26 -0.87
CA GLN A 100 14.95 -3.65 -2.11
C GLN A 100 13.97 -3.85 -3.28
N ILE A 101 13.11 -4.86 -3.24
CA ILE A 101 12.06 -5.07 -4.25
C ILE A 101 11.12 -3.86 -4.39
N GLU A 102 10.96 -3.04 -3.33
CA GLU A 102 10.23 -1.78 -3.31
C GLU A 102 11.18 -0.58 -3.35
N SER A 103 12.24 -0.59 -2.53
CA SER A 103 13.10 0.58 -2.32
C SER A 103 14.06 0.84 -3.49
N SER A 104 14.22 -0.09 -4.42
CA SER A 104 14.96 0.09 -5.68
C SER A 104 14.18 -0.49 -6.86
N LYS A 105 13.71 0.38 -7.72
CA LYS A 105 13.00 -0.01 -8.95
C LYS A 105 13.91 -0.69 -9.94
N ALA A 106 15.18 -0.26 -10.00
CA ALA A 106 16.20 -0.90 -10.81
C ALA A 106 16.44 -2.35 -10.35
N PHE A 107 16.60 -2.60 -9.04
CA PHE A 107 16.72 -3.96 -8.50
C PHE A 107 15.52 -4.84 -8.90
N ALA A 108 14.30 -4.32 -8.73
CA ALA A 108 13.09 -5.06 -9.11
C ALA A 108 13.06 -5.39 -10.60
N LYS A 109 13.42 -4.45 -11.48
CA LYS A 109 13.46 -4.65 -12.94
C LYS A 109 14.54 -5.66 -13.34
N GLU A 110 15.72 -5.57 -12.76
CA GLU A 110 16.81 -6.52 -13.00
C GLU A 110 16.44 -7.94 -12.55
N LEU A 111 15.81 -8.09 -11.37
CA LEU A 111 15.30 -9.38 -10.89
C LEU A 111 14.27 -9.96 -11.86
N MET A 112 13.28 -9.16 -12.26
CA MET A 112 12.25 -9.59 -13.20
C MET A 112 12.84 -10.01 -14.56
N ALA A 113 13.81 -9.28 -15.07
CA ALA A 113 14.49 -9.61 -16.31
C ALA A 113 15.27 -10.94 -16.23
N ARG A 114 16.04 -11.16 -15.14
CA ARG A 114 16.79 -12.40 -14.94
C ARG A 114 15.91 -13.64 -14.85
N HIS A 115 14.72 -13.49 -14.28
CA HIS A 115 13.79 -14.59 -14.02
C HIS A 115 12.59 -14.64 -14.98
N ASN A 116 12.60 -13.84 -16.05
CA ASN A 116 11.53 -13.76 -17.06
C ASN A 116 10.14 -13.47 -16.48
N ILE A 117 10.06 -12.63 -15.45
CA ILE A 117 8.80 -12.20 -14.84
C ILE A 117 8.17 -11.11 -15.72
N PRO A 118 6.88 -11.24 -16.12
CA PRO A 118 6.24 -10.30 -17.04
C PRO A 118 6.16 -8.87 -16.48
N THR A 119 6.78 -7.92 -17.15
CA THR A 119 6.76 -6.49 -16.82
C THR A 119 7.01 -5.65 -18.07
N ALA A 120 6.89 -4.32 -17.96
CA ALA A 120 7.26 -3.38 -18.99
C ALA A 120 8.75 -3.48 -19.36
N ALA A 121 9.08 -3.40 -20.63
CA ALA A 121 10.47 -3.22 -21.07
C ALA A 121 11.03 -1.95 -20.44
N SER A 122 12.28 -2.00 -19.97
CA SER A 122 12.86 -0.88 -19.23
C SER A 122 14.36 -0.79 -19.37
N ARG A 123 14.89 0.40 -19.13
CA ARG A 123 16.32 0.65 -19.00
C ARG A 123 16.59 1.66 -17.88
N THR A 124 17.68 1.44 -17.14
CA THR A 124 18.09 2.29 -16.02
C THR A 124 19.20 3.23 -16.47
N PHE A 125 19.16 4.50 -16.00
CA PHE A 125 20.10 5.56 -16.34
C PHE A 125 20.50 6.34 -15.09
N ASP A 126 21.74 6.80 -15.05
CA ASP A 126 22.27 7.78 -14.10
C ASP A 126 22.78 9.06 -14.79
N ASP A 127 22.78 9.08 -16.13
CA ASP A 127 23.13 10.21 -16.98
C ASP A 127 21.89 10.74 -17.70
N PHE A 128 21.71 12.07 -17.66
CA PHE A 128 20.56 12.74 -18.28
C PHE A 128 20.57 12.64 -19.80
N ASP A 129 21.73 12.86 -20.44
CA ASP A 129 21.82 12.91 -21.91
C ASP A 129 21.59 11.52 -22.50
N GLU A 130 22.11 10.45 -21.87
CA GLU A 130 21.84 9.08 -22.27
C GLU A 130 20.35 8.71 -22.11
N ALA A 131 19.74 9.10 -20.98
CA ALA A 131 18.32 8.86 -20.73
C ALA A 131 17.44 9.60 -21.76
N LEU A 132 17.76 10.86 -22.03
CA LEU A 132 17.03 11.68 -23.01
C LEU A 132 17.13 11.10 -24.42
N GLN A 133 18.34 10.70 -24.86
CA GLN A 133 18.52 10.05 -26.18
C GLN A 133 17.69 8.77 -26.30
N TYR A 134 17.63 7.97 -25.24
CA TYR A 134 16.81 6.75 -25.21
C TYR A 134 15.31 7.06 -25.33
N VAL A 135 14.82 8.06 -24.60
CA VAL A 135 13.42 8.49 -24.68
C VAL A 135 13.08 9.02 -26.06
N LEU A 136 13.91 9.90 -26.64
CA LEU A 136 13.67 10.50 -27.96
C LEU A 136 13.72 9.47 -29.09
N ALA A 137 14.44 8.37 -28.94
CA ALA A 137 14.48 7.27 -29.89
C ALA A 137 13.28 6.30 -29.77
N GLY A 138 12.52 6.38 -28.68
CA GLY A 138 11.39 5.52 -28.36
C GLY A 138 10.03 6.14 -28.69
N PRO A 139 8.93 5.47 -28.26
CA PRO A 139 7.58 6.02 -28.38
C PRO A 139 7.41 7.33 -27.58
N GLU A 140 6.46 8.18 -28.00
CA GLU A 140 6.13 9.42 -27.27
C GLU A 140 5.69 9.16 -25.82
N ARG A 141 4.91 8.09 -25.61
CA ARG A 141 4.46 7.70 -24.26
C ARG A 141 5.48 6.81 -23.59
N SER A 142 5.90 7.21 -22.41
CA SER A 142 6.85 6.45 -21.59
C SER A 142 6.58 6.67 -20.11
N VAL A 143 7.15 5.83 -19.24
CA VAL A 143 7.05 6.00 -17.78
C VAL A 143 8.45 6.22 -17.23
N ILE A 144 8.64 7.36 -16.55
CA ILE A 144 9.90 7.74 -15.92
C ILE A 144 9.74 7.54 -14.42
N LYS A 145 10.60 6.71 -13.83
CA LYS A 145 10.56 6.40 -12.39
C LYS A 145 11.89 6.69 -11.74
N TYR A 146 11.87 7.48 -10.67
CA TYR A 146 13.03 7.65 -9.80
C TYR A 146 13.35 6.32 -9.07
N ASP A 147 14.61 5.90 -9.06
CA ASP A 147 15.07 4.68 -8.40
C ASP A 147 15.31 4.93 -6.91
N GLY A 148 14.24 4.89 -6.13
CA GLY A 148 14.25 5.13 -4.69
C GLY A 148 12.85 5.29 -4.12
N LEU A 149 12.76 5.45 -2.80
CA LEU A 149 11.52 5.78 -2.11
C LEU A 149 11.19 7.26 -2.35
N ALA A 150 10.05 7.55 -2.96
CA ALA A 150 9.61 8.91 -3.30
C ALA A 150 8.13 9.16 -2.93
N ALA A 151 7.56 8.36 -2.02
CA ALA A 151 6.18 8.49 -1.53
C ALA A 151 5.13 8.66 -2.66
N GLY A 152 5.27 7.91 -3.75
CA GLY A 152 4.37 7.96 -4.92
C GLY A 152 4.60 9.15 -5.87
N LYS A 153 5.52 10.05 -5.57
CA LYS A 153 5.80 11.24 -6.40
C LYS A 153 6.90 11.02 -7.43
N GLY A 154 7.71 9.99 -7.28
CA GLY A 154 8.83 9.67 -8.17
C GLY A 154 8.43 8.92 -9.44
N VAL A 155 7.17 9.00 -9.90
CA VAL A 155 6.69 8.35 -11.11
C VAL A 155 5.93 9.34 -11.97
N VAL A 156 6.40 9.51 -13.22
CA VAL A 156 5.75 10.35 -14.24
C VAL A 156 5.36 9.46 -15.42
N VAL A 157 4.06 9.43 -15.74
CA VAL A 157 3.52 8.81 -16.95
C VAL A 157 3.48 9.89 -18.02
N ALA A 158 4.57 10.02 -18.75
CA ALA A 158 4.74 11.02 -19.81
C ALA A 158 3.89 10.67 -21.02
N GLN A 159 3.16 11.65 -21.54
CA GLN A 159 2.33 11.53 -22.73
C GLN A 159 3.06 12.03 -23.98
N SER A 160 4.18 12.74 -23.80
CA SER A 160 5.03 13.25 -24.87
C SER A 160 6.52 13.22 -24.49
N HIS A 161 7.39 13.38 -25.46
CA HIS A 161 8.83 13.48 -25.22
C HIS A 161 9.19 14.70 -24.35
N GLU A 162 8.45 15.82 -24.45
CA GLU A 162 8.67 17.02 -23.65
C GLU A 162 8.36 16.76 -22.17
N GLU A 163 7.27 16.04 -21.86
CA GLU A 163 6.94 15.64 -20.49
C GLU A 163 7.97 14.67 -19.91
N ALA A 164 8.48 13.75 -20.74
CA ALA A 164 9.51 12.82 -20.32
C ALA A 164 10.85 13.54 -20.07
N GLU A 165 11.25 14.50 -20.95
CA GLU A 165 12.44 15.33 -20.74
C GLU A 165 12.34 16.13 -19.44
N ALA A 166 11.18 16.75 -19.17
CA ALA A 166 10.95 17.52 -17.94
C ALA A 166 11.08 16.62 -16.70
N ALA A 167 10.54 15.39 -16.75
CA ALA A 167 10.66 14.42 -15.65
C ALA A 167 12.12 13.98 -15.43
N LEU A 168 12.86 13.68 -16.50
CA LEU A 168 14.27 13.33 -16.43
C LEU A 168 15.11 14.47 -15.84
N ARG A 169 14.83 15.72 -16.24
CA ARG A 169 15.52 16.91 -15.72
C ARG A 169 15.32 17.05 -14.22
N ASN A 170 14.07 16.97 -13.76
CA ASN A 170 13.74 17.09 -12.33
C ASN A 170 14.39 15.97 -11.50
N MET A 171 14.49 14.76 -12.02
CA MET A 171 15.00 13.60 -11.27
C MET A 171 16.53 13.45 -11.34
N LEU A 172 17.20 13.88 -12.43
CA LEU A 172 18.63 13.66 -12.64
C LEU A 172 19.48 14.93 -12.57
N LEU A 173 18.89 16.12 -12.82
CA LEU A 173 19.64 17.40 -12.81
C LEU A 173 19.27 18.27 -11.62
N ASP A 174 17.96 18.35 -11.29
CA ASP A 174 17.49 19.22 -10.19
C ASP A 174 17.52 18.49 -8.84
N ASP A 175 17.85 17.20 -8.83
CA ASP A 175 17.96 16.33 -7.65
C ASP A 175 16.73 16.40 -6.72
N GLU A 176 15.50 16.55 -7.26
CA GLU A 176 14.27 16.73 -6.49
C GLU A 176 14.08 15.63 -5.40
N PHE A 177 14.53 14.42 -5.69
CA PHE A 177 14.49 13.27 -4.77
C PHE A 177 15.87 12.90 -4.21
N GLY A 178 16.90 13.72 -4.46
CA GLY A 178 18.31 13.45 -4.18
C GLY A 178 19.01 12.78 -5.37
N LYS A 179 20.34 12.68 -5.29
CA LYS A 179 21.14 12.01 -6.34
C LYS A 179 20.76 10.54 -6.46
N GLY A 180 20.43 10.11 -7.67
CA GLY A 180 19.96 8.76 -7.92
C GLY A 180 19.94 8.40 -9.40
N ARG A 181 19.27 7.32 -9.69
CA ARG A 181 19.05 6.81 -11.05
C ARG A 181 17.58 6.94 -11.42
N VAL A 182 17.29 6.83 -12.69
CA VAL A 182 15.93 6.71 -13.19
C VAL A 182 15.77 5.42 -13.97
N VAL A 183 14.57 4.84 -13.91
CA VAL A 183 14.13 3.74 -14.76
C VAL A 183 13.16 4.30 -15.78
N VAL A 184 13.49 4.17 -17.05
CA VAL A 184 12.60 4.49 -18.16
C VAL A 184 11.92 3.22 -18.62
N GLU A 185 10.59 3.22 -18.63
CA GLU A 185 9.77 2.05 -18.98
C GLU A 185 8.87 2.34 -20.18
N GLU A 186 8.56 1.30 -20.96
CA GLU A 186 7.46 1.36 -21.91
C GLU A 186 6.14 1.62 -21.18
N PHE A 187 5.25 2.37 -21.81
CA PHE A 187 3.90 2.56 -21.31
C PHE A 187 3.07 1.29 -21.56
N LEU A 188 2.50 0.74 -20.49
CA LEU A 188 1.52 -0.36 -20.55
C LEU A 188 0.11 0.22 -20.48
N ASP A 189 -0.80 -0.28 -21.32
CA ASP A 189 -2.22 0.10 -21.33
C ASP A 189 -3.08 -1.05 -20.82
N GLY A 190 -4.08 -0.72 -20.00
CA GLY A 190 -5.01 -1.69 -19.43
C GLY A 190 -5.50 -1.33 -18.04
N PRO A 191 -6.45 -2.10 -17.49
CA PRO A 191 -6.90 -1.92 -16.12
C PRO A 191 -5.87 -2.44 -15.12
N GLU A 192 -5.62 -1.63 -14.08
CA GLU A 192 -4.72 -1.97 -12.97
C GLU A 192 -5.47 -2.70 -11.85
N PHE A 193 -4.75 -3.55 -11.13
CA PHE A 193 -5.23 -4.19 -9.90
C PHE A 193 -4.06 -4.50 -8.95
N SER A 194 -4.40 -4.63 -7.68
CA SER A 194 -3.45 -4.88 -6.59
C SER A 194 -3.54 -6.33 -6.12
N PHE A 195 -2.43 -7.06 -6.18
CA PHE A 195 -2.34 -8.44 -5.73
C PHE A 195 -1.35 -8.57 -4.59
N MET A 196 -1.85 -8.54 -3.36
CA MET A 196 -1.05 -8.78 -2.17
C MET A 196 -0.98 -10.28 -1.86
N CYS A 197 0.21 -10.74 -1.46
CA CYS A 197 0.43 -12.10 -0.98
C CYS A 197 1.23 -12.08 0.32
N LEU A 198 0.89 -12.96 1.26
CA LEU A 198 1.77 -13.27 2.38
C LEU A 198 2.86 -14.23 1.88
N VAL A 199 4.10 -13.97 2.24
CA VAL A 199 5.25 -14.71 1.71
C VAL A 199 6.19 -15.13 2.84
N ASN A 200 6.73 -16.34 2.74
CA ASN A 200 7.86 -16.79 3.55
C ASN A 200 8.81 -17.64 2.68
N GLY A 201 9.92 -17.03 2.26
CA GLY A 201 10.82 -17.63 1.28
C GLY A 201 10.09 -17.95 -0.02
N PRO A 202 10.09 -19.19 -0.52
CA PRO A 202 9.40 -19.56 -1.75
C PRO A 202 7.89 -19.79 -1.58
N LYS A 203 7.37 -19.82 -0.33
CA LYS A 203 5.94 -20.04 -0.06
C LYS A 203 5.16 -18.74 -0.23
N VAL A 204 4.06 -18.79 -0.98
CA VAL A 204 3.20 -17.64 -1.29
C VAL A 204 1.76 -18.00 -0.96
N TYR A 205 1.10 -17.13 -0.19
CA TYR A 205 -0.29 -17.28 0.23
C TYR A 205 -1.07 -16.05 -0.24
N PRO A 206 -1.88 -16.17 -1.30
CA PRO A 206 -2.56 -15.02 -1.91
C PRO A 206 -3.66 -14.45 -1.01
N LEU A 207 -3.72 -13.12 -0.93
CA LEU A 207 -4.84 -12.39 -0.34
C LEU A 207 -5.90 -12.07 -1.40
N ALA A 208 -7.03 -11.51 -0.96
CA ALA A 208 -8.06 -11.04 -1.87
C ALA A 208 -7.52 -9.91 -2.76
N ILE A 209 -7.89 -9.95 -4.04
CA ILE A 209 -7.55 -8.91 -5.02
C ILE A 209 -8.27 -7.61 -4.65
N ALA A 210 -7.59 -6.49 -4.82
CA ALA A 210 -8.15 -5.15 -4.68
C ALA A 210 -7.81 -4.29 -5.89
N ARG A 211 -8.50 -3.17 -6.03
CA ARG A 211 -8.14 -2.11 -6.97
C ARG A 211 -8.17 -0.77 -6.26
N ASP A 212 -7.09 -0.02 -6.39
CA ASP A 212 -6.99 1.37 -5.93
C ASP A 212 -7.23 2.37 -7.08
N HIS A 213 -7.44 3.64 -6.71
CA HIS A 213 -7.61 4.75 -7.62
C HIS A 213 -6.58 5.82 -7.30
N LYS A 214 -5.52 5.89 -8.12
CA LYS A 214 -4.31 6.68 -7.82
C LYS A 214 -4.42 8.17 -8.14
N ARG A 215 -5.30 8.57 -9.07
CA ARG A 215 -5.46 9.98 -9.45
C ARG A 215 -6.29 10.75 -8.43
N ALA A 216 -5.94 12.03 -8.24
CA ALA A 216 -6.54 12.88 -7.21
C ALA A 216 -8.03 13.17 -7.44
N PHE A 217 -8.47 13.30 -8.69
CA PHE A 217 -9.81 13.78 -9.04
C PHE A 217 -10.59 12.79 -9.90
N ASP A 218 -11.91 12.98 -9.92
CA ASP A 218 -12.85 12.18 -10.71
C ASP A 218 -12.41 12.06 -12.19
N ASN A 219 -12.72 10.91 -12.79
CA ASN A 219 -12.36 10.52 -14.15
C ASN A 219 -10.83 10.41 -14.35
N ASP A 220 -10.13 9.93 -13.33
CA ASP A 220 -8.68 9.73 -13.30
C ASP A 220 -7.89 10.96 -13.76
N ARG A 221 -8.31 12.14 -13.29
CA ARG A 221 -7.65 13.43 -13.56
C ARG A 221 -6.78 13.88 -12.39
N GLY A 222 -5.88 14.82 -12.69
CA GLY A 222 -4.97 15.40 -11.70
C GLY A 222 -3.74 14.56 -11.46
N PRO A 223 -2.92 14.91 -10.46
CA PRO A 223 -1.68 14.22 -10.14
C PRO A 223 -1.92 12.83 -9.53
N ASN A 224 -0.88 11.99 -9.55
CA ASN A 224 -0.85 10.74 -8.78
C ASN A 224 -0.84 11.03 -7.29
N THR A 225 -1.46 10.15 -6.52
CA THR A 225 -1.57 10.19 -5.06
C THR A 225 -1.16 8.85 -4.46
N GLY A 226 -1.26 8.71 -3.14
CA GLY A 226 -1.15 7.42 -2.46
C GLY A 226 -2.37 6.50 -2.63
N GLY A 227 -3.42 6.94 -3.35
CA GLY A 227 -4.70 6.25 -3.52
C GLY A 227 -5.85 7.05 -2.90
N MET A 228 -6.91 7.27 -3.66
CA MET A 228 -8.11 8.02 -3.27
C MET A 228 -9.30 7.12 -2.93
N GLY A 229 -9.12 5.82 -2.98
CA GLY A 229 -10.11 4.81 -2.64
C GLY A 229 -9.77 3.47 -3.25
N ALA A 230 -10.39 2.43 -2.75
CA ALA A 230 -10.17 1.07 -3.21
C ALA A 230 -11.43 0.22 -3.03
N TYR A 231 -11.46 -0.93 -3.71
CA TYR A 231 -12.50 -1.94 -3.51
C TYR A 231 -11.96 -3.36 -3.71
N SER A 232 -12.66 -4.32 -3.13
CA SER A 232 -12.37 -5.75 -3.18
C SER A 232 -13.67 -6.55 -3.02
N PRO A 233 -13.92 -7.62 -3.84
CA PRO A 233 -13.12 -8.12 -4.93
C PRO A 233 -13.17 -7.22 -6.16
N VAL A 234 -12.39 -7.56 -7.20
CA VAL A 234 -12.31 -6.81 -8.45
C VAL A 234 -13.00 -7.60 -9.56
N PRO A 235 -14.14 -7.15 -10.10
CA PRO A 235 -14.99 -7.97 -10.99
C PRO A 235 -14.32 -8.43 -12.29
N PHE A 236 -13.42 -7.63 -12.87
CA PHE A 236 -12.73 -8.00 -14.11
C PHE A 236 -11.55 -8.98 -13.91
N VAL A 237 -11.11 -9.20 -12.66
CA VAL A 237 -10.05 -10.17 -12.36
C VAL A 237 -10.68 -11.53 -12.10
N THR A 238 -10.80 -12.33 -13.14
CA THR A 238 -11.31 -13.70 -13.06
C THR A 238 -10.36 -14.61 -12.29
N ASP A 239 -10.82 -15.78 -11.88
CA ASP A 239 -9.96 -16.79 -11.25
C ASP A 239 -8.80 -17.20 -12.15
N GLU A 240 -9.00 -17.25 -13.48
CA GLU A 240 -7.94 -17.53 -14.45
C GLU A 240 -6.86 -16.43 -14.46
N ILE A 241 -7.27 -15.17 -14.48
CA ILE A 241 -6.34 -14.02 -14.40
C ILE A 241 -5.57 -14.04 -13.09
N ARG A 242 -6.29 -14.26 -11.96
CA ARG A 242 -5.68 -14.38 -10.64
C ARG A 242 -4.66 -15.52 -10.58
N GLN A 243 -5.01 -16.69 -11.10
CA GLN A 243 -4.11 -17.87 -11.13
C GLN A 243 -2.90 -17.59 -12.03
N THR A 244 -3.12 -17.01 -13.21
CA THR A 244 -2.02 -16.62 -14.12
C THR A 244 -1.06 -15.65 -13.43
N ALA A 245 -1.58 -14.61 -12.74
CA ALA A 245 -0.74 -13.67 -11.99
C ALA A 245 0.03 -14.35 -10.85
N LEU A 246 -0.60 -15.32 -10.17
CA LEU A 246 0.07 -16.11 -9.13
C LEU A 246 1.22 -16.95 -9.71
N ASP A 247 0.95 -17.69 -10.79
CA ASP A 247 1.89 -18.66 -11.36
C ASP A 247 3.03 -18.02 -12.14
N THR A 248 2.77 -16.87 -12.80
CA THR A 248 3.77 -16.21 -13.67
C THR A 248 4.47 -15.04 -13.01
N ILE A 249 3.95 -14.50 -11.90
CA ILE A 249 4.50 -13.32 -11.23
C ILE A 249 4.82 -13.60 -9.76
N MET A 250 3.81 -13.86 -8.92
CA MET A 250 4.01 -13.84 -7.46
C MET A 250 4.85 -15.02 -6.96
N LEU A 251 4.61 -16.24 -7.43
CA LEU A 251 5.43 -17.40 -7.12
C LEU A 251 6.85 -17.28 -7.70
N PRO A 252 7.04 -16.92 -8.99
CA PRO A 252 8.38 -16.73 -9.53
C PRO A 252 9.20 -15.68 -8.82
N VAL A 253 8.62 -14.52 -8.44
CA VAL A 253 9.40 -13.48 -7.74
C VAL A 253 9.79 -13.91 -6.33
N ALA A 254 8.89 -14.57 -5.58
CA ALA A 254 9.22 -15.08 -4.24
C ALA A 254 10.34 -16.13 -4.31
N LYS A 255 10.26 -17.04 -5.29
CA LYS A 255 11.30 -18.03 -5.55
C LYS A 255 12.63 -17.37 -5.97
N ALA A 256 12.60 -16.42 -6.89
CA ALA A 256 13.79 -15.70 -7.36
C ALA A 256 14.52 -14.98 -6.21
N MET A 257 13.76 -14.30 -5.35
CA MET A 257 14.31 -13.65 -4.16
C MET A 257 15.01 -14.67 -3.22
N ALA A 258 14.40 -15.84 -3.03
CA ALA A 258 14.99 -16.90 -2.21
C ALA A 258 16.24 -17.51 -2.85
N ASP A 259 16.21 -17.80 -4.15
CA ASP A 259 17.31 -18.38 -4.90
C ASP A 259 18.54 -17.44 -4.96
N GLU A 260 18.31 -16.12 -4.99
CA GLU A 260 19.37 -15.10 -4.97
C GLU A 260 19.86 -14.74 -3.54
N GLY A 261 19.39 -15.46 -2.51
CA GLY A 261 19.87 -15.29 -1.13
C GLY A 261 19.21 -14.15 -0.36
N ASN A 262 18.13 -13.58 -0.88
CA ASN A 262 17.33 -12.53 -0.24
C ASN A 262 15.89 -13.01 0.02
N PRO A 263 15.67 -14.11 0.78
CA PRO A 263 14.34 -14.66 0.98
C PRO A 263 13.40 -13.62 1.58
N PHE A 264 12.24 -13.46 0.94
CA PHE A 264 11.22 -12.50 1.38
C PHE A 264 10.35 -13.13 2.49
N THR A 265 10.08 -12.38 3.55
CA THR A 265 9.10 -12.74 4.58
C THR A 265 8.24 -11.50 4.86
N GLY A 266 6.90 -11.62 4.76
CA GLY A 266 6.01 -10.49 4.95
C GLY A 266 4.94 -10.39 3.87
N VAL A 267 4.52 -9.17 3.55
CA VAL A 267 3.58 -8.91 2.47
C VAL A 267 4.33 -8.47 1.22
N LEU A 268 4.24 -9.27 0.18
CA LEU A 268 4.66 -8.90 -1.16
C LEU A 268 3.43 -8.39 -1.92
N TYR A 269 3.44 -7.12 -2.28
CA TYR A 269 2.40 -6.48 -3.05
C TYR A 269 2.85 -6.35 -4.51
N GLY A 270 2.10 -6.94 -5.43
CA GLY A 270 2.21 -6.71 -6.87
C GLY A 270 1.19 -5.67 -7.32
N GLY A 271 1.65 -4.50 -7.78
CA GLY A 271 0.84 -3.59 -8.58
C GLY A 271 0.85 -4.11 -10.02
N LEU A 272 -0.26 -4.62 -10.48
CA LEU A 272 -0.37 -5.33 -11.76
C LEU A 272 -1.28 -4.60 -12.73
N ILE A 273 -1.04 -4.80 -14.03
CA ILE A 273 -1.87 -4.31 -15.11
C ILE A 273 -2.24 -5.46 -16.05
N LEU A 274 -3.48 -5.49 -16.47
CA LEU A 274 -3.95 -6.47 -17.46
C LEU A 274 -3.73 -5.93 -18.88
N ASN A 275 -2.52 -6.09 -19.38
CA ASN A 275 -2.13 -5.61 -20.69
C ASN A 275 -2.44 -6.67 -21.77
N ASN A 276 -3.37 -6.37 -22.67
CA ASN A 276 -3.87 -7.31 -23.70
C ASN A 276 -4.31 -8.66 -23.11
N GLY A 277 -4.97 -8.66 -21.95
CA GLY A 277 -5.45 -9.86 -21.29
C GLY A 277 -4.38 -10.63 -20.48
N VAL A 278 -3.13 -10.15 -20.44
CA VAL A 278 -2.03 -10.79 -19.72
C VAL A 278 -1.61 -9.92 -18.53
N PRO A 279 -1.53 -10.45 -17.31
CA PRO A 279 -1.02 -9.73 -16.17
C PRO A 279 0.47 -9.38 -16.34
N LYS A 280 0.83 -8.11 -16.13
CA LYS A 280 2.21 -7.63 -16.08
C LYS A 280 2.43 -6.80 -14.83
N VAL A 281 3.67 -6.80 -14.33
CA VAL A 281 4.05 -6.01 -13.16
C VAL A 281 4.27 -4.55 -13.54
N ILE A 282 3.61 -3.63 -12.82
CA ILE A 282 3.92 -2.20 -12.81
C ILE A 282 5.00 -1.92 -11.77
N GLU A 283 4.81 -2.44 -10.54
CA GLU A 283 5.74 -2.28 -9.42
C GLU A 283 5.50 -3.36 -8.37
N PHE A 284 6.49 -3.58 -7.51
CA PHE A 284 6.32 -4.31 -6.25
C PHE A 284 6.42 -3.36 -5.06
N ASN A 285 5.66 -3.68 -4.00
CA ASN A 285 5.84 -3.09 -2.69
C ASN A 285 6.10 -4.19 -1.66
N ALA A 286 6.88 -3.86 -0.63
CA ALA A 286 7.37 -4.82 0.37
C ALA A 286 6.51 -4.83 1.66
N ARG A 287 5.27 -4.40 1.55
CA ARG A 287 4.34 -4.16 2.67
C ARG A 287 2.89 -4.18 2.19
N PHE A 288 1.96 -4.14 3.14
CA PHE A 288 0.55 -3.94 2.83
C PHE A 288 0.31 -2.66 2.02
N GLY A 289 -0.63 -2.69 1.07
CA GLY A 289 -1.10 -1.53 0.32
C GLY A 289 -1.88 -0.55 1.22
N ASP A 290 -1.98 0.69 0.79
CA ASP A 290 -2.75 1.76 1.43
C ASP A 290 -3.31 2.66 0.31
N PRO A 291 -4.63 2.56 -0.05
CA PRO A 291 -5.73 2.17 0.83
C PRO A 291 -6.31 0.74 0.64
N GLU A 292 -5.61 -0.21 0.02
CA GLU A 292 -6.17 -1.54 -0.24
C GLU A 292 -6.40 -2.35 1.04
N THR A 293 -5.55 -2.21 2.04
CA THR A 293 -5.63 -2.96 3.30
C THR A 293 -6.95 -2.69 4.01
N GLU A 294 -7.46 -1.47 3.93
CA GLU A 294 -8.71 -1.01 4.54
C GLU A 294 -9.96 -1.63 3.91
N VAL A 295 -9.84 -2.23 2.73
CA VAL A 295 -10.93 -2.97 2.08
C VAL A 295 -10.70 -4.48 2.05
N VAL A 296 -9.44 -4.93 2.16
CA VAL A 296 -9.08 -6.34 2.13
C VAL A 296 -9.16 -6.99 3.52
N LEU A 297 -8.49 -6.43 4.55
CA LEU A 297 -8.48 -7.02 5.89
C LEU A 297 -9.86 -7.09 6.56
N PRO A 298 -10.77 -6.12 6.40
CA PRO A 298 -12.12 -6.27 6.95
C PRO A 298 -12.95 -7.41 6.33
N ARG A 299 -12.57 -7.91 5.14
CA ARG A 299 -13.18 -9.10 4.52
C ARG A 299 -12.59 -10.41 5.03
N MET A 300 -11.40 -10.39 5.63
CA MET A 300 -10.77 -11.59 6.19
C MET A 300 -11.52 -12.06 7.43
N GLN A 301 -11.99 -13.30 7.41
CA GLN A 301 -12.66 -13.96 8.55
C GLN A 301 -11.68 -14.74 9.42
N SER A 302 -10.56 -15.20 8.83
CA SER A 302 -9.50 -15.87 9.56
C SER A 302 -8.82 -14.94 10.57
N ASP A 303 -8.37 -15.49 11.70
CA ASP A 303 -7.62 -14.79 12.74
C ASP A 303 -6.25 -14.34 12.20
N ILE A 304 -6.09 -13.05 11.96
CA ILE A 304 -4.87 -12.49 11.34
C ILE A 304 -3.61 -12.71 12.18
N TYR A 305 -3.72 -12.74 13.51
CA TYR A 305 -2.57 -13.03 14.38
C TYR A 305 -2.06 -14.45 14.11
N LYS A 306 -2.97 -15.44 14.05
CA LYS A 306 -2.61 -16.82 13.74
C LYS A 306 -2.07 -16.97 12.32
N VAL A 307 -2.60 -16.20 11.38
CA VAL A 307 -2.10 -16.16 10.00
C VAL A 307 -0.66 -15.66 9.97
N PHE A 308 -0.35 -14.53 10.62
CA PHE A 308 1.04 -14.02 10.68
C PHE A 308 2.00 -15.01 11.35
N GLU A 309 1.57 -15.64 12.44
CA GLU A 309 2.37 -16.67 13.12
C GLU A 309 2.62 -17.88 12.21
N ALA A 310 1.60 -18.35 11.48
CA ALA A 310 1.74 -19.47 10.55
C ALA A 310 2.71 -19.14 9.40
N VAL A 311 2.62 -17.93 8.84
CA VAL A 311 3.57 -17.45 7.82
C VAL A 311 5.00 -17.46 8.36
N LEU A 312 5.24 -16.85 9.54
CA LEU A 312 6.56 -16.79 10.14
C LEU A 312 7.14 -18.18 10.47
N ASP A 313 6.29 -19.13 10.84
CA ASP A 313 6.68 -20.51 11.12
C ASP A 313 6.79 -21.37 9.86
N GLY A 314 6.46 -20.82 8.67
CA GLY A 314 6.43 -21.58 7.40
C GLY A 314 5.38 -22.69 7.37
N LYS A 315 4.32 -22.59 8.20
CA LYS A 315 3.19 -23.53 8.24
C LYS A 315 2.18 -23.19 7.16
N ASP A 316 1.53 -24.21 6.62
CA ASP A 316 0.44 -24.02 5.69
C ASP A 316 -0.86 -23.68 6.44
N PHE A 317 -1.68 -22.86 5.84
CA PHE A 317 -2.97 -22.39 6.37
C PHE A 317 -3.89 -21.95 5.22
N ASP A 318 -5.18 -21.93 5.51
CA ASP A 318 -6.19 -21.38 4.60
C ASP A 318 -6.70 -20.04 5.14
N ILE A 319 -7.06 -19.14 4.23
CA ILE A 319 -7.67 -17.87 4.56
C ILE A 319 -9.13 -17.88 4.14
N GLU A 320 -10.02 -17.68 5.10
CA GLU A 320 -11.44 -17.54 4.87
C GLU A 320 -11.81 -16.07 4.63
N TRP A 321 -12.66 -15.86 3.62
CA TRP A 321 -13.06 -14.53 3.19
C TRP A 321 -14.57 -14.36 3.27
N SER A 322 -15.03 -13.17 3.71
CA SER A 322 -16.41 -12.76 3.51
C SER A 322 -16.74 -12.69 2.01
N PRO A 323 -17.89 -13.20 1.59
CA PRO A 323 -18.34 -13.08 0.20
C PRO A 323 -18.74 -11.65 -0.18
N GLU A 324 -18.95 -10.76 0.80
CA GLU A 324 -19.35 -9.39 0.55
C GLU A 324 -18.26 -8.60 -0.18
N THR A 325 -18.70 -7.70 -1.03
CA THR A 325 -17.86 -6.67 -1.62
C THR A 325 -17.66 -5.55 -0.61
N ARG A 326 -16.44 -5.02 -0.53
CA ARG A 326 -16.12 -3.83 0.26
C ARG A 326 -15.51 -2.75 -0.61
N LEU A 327 -16.00 -1.52 -0.42
CA LEU A 327 -15.47 -0.33 -1.08
C LEU A 327 -15.17 0.74 -0.04
N GLY A 328 -14.09 1.49 -0.26
CA GLY A 328 -13.70 2.60 0.60
C GLY A 328 -13.34 3.84 -0.20
N ILE A 329 -13.67 4.99 0.36
CA ILE A 329 -13.47 6.32 -0.20
C ILE A 329 -12.57 7.11 0.74
N VAL A 330 -11.47 7.62 0.21
CA VAL A 330 -10.53 8.46 0.96
C VAL A 330 -11.01 9.91 0.93
N LEU A 331 -11.07 10.52 2.11
CA LEU A 331 -11.24 11.95 2.27
C LEU A 331 -9.85 12.57 2.49
N ALA A 332 -9.46 13.45 1.59
CA ALA A 332 -8.16 14.12 1.59
C ALA A 332 -8.30 15.62 1.86
N ALA A 333 -7.27 16.22 2.43
CA ALA A 333 -7.22 17.66 2.65
C ALA A 333 -7.11 18.42 1.32
N ASP A 334 -7.82 19.52 1.19
CA ASP A 334 -7.76 20.39 0.00
C ASP A 334 -6.33 20.75 -0.35
N GLY A 335 -5.97 20.58 -1.63
CA GLY A 335 -4.62 20.79 -2.13
C GLY A 335 -3.74 19.54 -2.18
N TYR A 336 -4.15 18.42 -1.55
CA TYR A 336 -3.44 17.15 -1.66
C TYR A 336 -3.45 16.62 -3.13
N PRO A 337 -2.33 16.06 -3.67
CA PRO A 337 -1.06 15.67 -3.03
C PRO A 337 -0.01 16.80 -2.99
N GLY A 338 -0.35 18.03 -3.37
CA GLY A 338 0.50 19.22 -3.23
C GLY A 338 0.53 19.72 -1.78
N SER A 339 0.65 21.03 -1.60
CA SER A 339 0.58 21.65 -0.28
C SER A 339 -0.86 21.69 0.23
N TYR A 340 -1.05 21.28 1.47
CA TYR A 340 -2.37 21.22 2.10
C TYR A 340 -2.31 21.73 3.55
N PRO A 341 -3.42 22.31 4.07
CA PRO A 341 -3.53 22.73 5.46
C PRO A 341 -3.64 21.52 6.39
N LYS A 342 -3.16 21.69 7.63
CA LYS A 342 -3.32 20.72 8.73
C LYS A 342 -4.05 21.39 9.90
N GLY A 343 -4.57 20.59 10.82
CA GLY A 343 -5.29 21.11 11.99
C GLY A 343 -6.75 21.49 11.69
N LEU A 344 -7.29 21.04 10.54
CA LEU A 344 -8.68 21.29 10.19
C LEU A 344 -9.61 20.43 11.04
N PRO A 345 -10.66 21.01 11.66
CA PRO A 345 -11.64 20.25 12.43
C PRO A 345 -12.37 19.21 11.58
N LEU A 346 -12.51 18.00 12.13
CA LEU A 346 -13.22 16.88 11.50
C LEU A 346 -14.53 16.59 12.24
N GLY A 347 -15.60 16.38 11.49
CA GLY A 347 -16.94 16.09 12.02
C GLY A 347 -17.68 15.04 11.19
N GLY A 348 -18.93 14.73 11.57
CA GLY A 348 -19.79 13.80 10.86
C GLY A 348 -19.42 12.32 11.01
N LEU A 349 -18.42 11.98 11.83
CA LEU A 349 -18.04 10.58 12.04
C LEU A 349 -19.12 9.77 12.77
N ASP A 350 -19.93 10.43 13.59
CA ASP A 350 -21.08 9.87 14.28
C ASP A 350 -22.27 9.54 13.35
N GLN A 351 -22.24 10.05 12.12
CA GLN A 351 -23.24 9.79 11.09
C GLN A 351 -22.85 8.66 10.13
N VAL A 352 -21.61 8.15 10.24
CA VAL A 352 -21.11 7.05 9.41
C VAL A 352 -21.71 5.73 9.87
N GLU A 353 -22.38 5.02 8.96
CA GLU A 353 -22.94 3.69 9.21
C GLU A 353 -21.88 2.58 8.99
N GLY A 354 -20.95 2.82 8.08
CA GLY A 354 -19.85 1.93 7.78
C GLY A 354 -18.69 2.03 8.78
N LYS A 355 -17.49 1.76 8.31
CA LYS A 355 -16.27 1.81 9.13
C LYS A 355 -15.40 2.99 8.71
N VAL A 356 -14.84 3.69 9.69
CA VAL A 356 -13.87 4.77 9.47
C VAL A 356 -12.47 4.30 9.82
N PHE A 357 -11.54 4.43 8.88
CA PHE A 357 -10.11 4.29 9.12
C PHE A 357 -9.46 5.67 9.14
N HIS A 358 -8.76 5.98 10.21
CA HIS A 358 -7.99 7.21 10.33
C HIS A 358 -6.65 7.03 9.62
N MET A 359 -6.35 7.93 8.68
CA MET A 359 -5.11 7.92 7.90
C MET A 359 -4.13 9.00 8.40
N GLY A 360 -4.59 10.24 8.45
CA GLY A 360 -3.78 11.36 8.91
C GLY A 360 -4.56 12.25 9.84
N THR A 361 -4.77 11.83 11.09
CA THR A 361 -5.53 12.54 12.12
C THR A 361 -4.78 12.63 13.43
N LYS A 362 -5.08 13.64 14.23
CA LYS A 362 -4.61 13.77 15.61
C LYS A 362 -5.66 14.44 16.49
N MET A 363 -5.51 14.31 17.79
CA MET A 363 -6.24 15.15 18.74
C MET A 363 -5.52 16.50 18.93
N ASP A 364 -6.29 17.59 18.95
CA ASP A 364 -5.87 18.92 19.36
C ASP A 364 -6.77 19.38 20.53
N GLY A 365 -6.30 19.13 21.75
CA GLY A 365 -7.16 19.10 22.93
C GLY A 365 -8.25 18.05 22.77
N ASP A 366 -9.51 18.44 22.90
CA ASP A 366 -10.67 17.53 22.76
C ASP A 366 -11.21 17.45 21.33
N ARG A 367 -10.55 18.09 20.36
CA ARG A 367 -11.01 18.13 18.96
C ARG A 367 -10.19 17.19 18.10
N LEU A 368 -10.88 16.40 17.27
CA LEU A 368 -10.26 15.63 16.21
C LEU A 368 -9.95 16.55 15.03
N VAL A 369 -8.68 16.53 14.55
CA VAL A 369 -8.24 17.39 13.46
C VAL A 369 -7.39 16.63 12.44
N SER A 370 -7.30 17.19 11.21
CA SER A 370 -6.43 16.67 10.16
C SER A 370 -4.95 16.82 10.53
N ALA A 371 -4.11 15.83 10.17
CA ALA A 371 -2.66 15.85 10.39
C ALA A 371 -1.87 15.40 9.15
N GLY A 372 -2.53 14.82 8.15
CA GLY A 372 -1.96 14.34 6.89
C GLY A 372 -2.73 14.81 5.66
N GLY A 373 -2.23 14.46 4.47
CA GLY A 373 -2.89 14.77 3.20
C GLY A 373 -4.13 13.88 2.98
N ARG A 374 -3.98 12.55 3.06
CA ARG A 374 -5.12 11.64 3.22
C ARG A 374 -5.48 11.64 4.70
N VAL A 375 -6.71 11.93 5.03
CA VAL A 375 -7.15 12.23 6.40
C VAL A 375 -7.94 11.06 6.98
N LEU A 376 -8.97 10.63 6.27
CA LEU A 376 -9.85 9.54 6.67
C LEU A 376 -10.16 8.66 5.46
N MET A 377 -10.53 7.41 5.71
CA MET A 377 -11.17 6.55 4.74
C MET A 377 -12.45 5.98 5.34
N VAL A 378 -13.57 6.19 4.67
CA VAL A 378 -14.84 5.52 5.01
C VAL A 378 -14.99 4.29 4.16
N THR A 379 -15.40 3.17 4.75
CA THR A 379 -15.57 1.91 4.03
C THR A 379 -16.87 1.24 4.37
N ASP A 380 -17.55 0.71 3.35
CA ASP A 380 -18.78 -0.05 3.50
C ASP A 380 -18.75 -1.36 2.75
N SER A 381 -19.64 -2.27 3.14
CA SER A 381 -19.86 -3.55 2.46
C SER A 381 -21.28 -3.67 1.90
N GLY A 382 -21.40 -4.51 0.88
CA GLY A 382 -22.67 -4.86 0.25
C GLY A 382 -22.57 -6.20 -0.46
N ALA A 383 -23.70 -6.74 -0.86
CA ALA A 383 -23.75 -7.94 -1.68
C ALA A 383 -23.15 -7.71 -3.08
N THR A 384 -23.19 -6.46 -3.55
CA THR A 384 -22.62 -6.01 -4.82
C THR A 384 -21.71 -4.80 -4.63
N LEU A 385 -20.87 -4.51 -5.63
CA LEU A 385 -20.05 -3.29 -5.64
C LEU A 385 -20.92 -2.03 -5.66
N SER A 386 -22.05 -2.07 -6.36
CA SER A 386 -23.01 -0.96 -6.42
C SER A 386 -23.58 -0.62 -5.05
N GLU A 387 -23.97 -1.63 -4.25
CA GLU A 387 -24.46 -1.41 -2.88
C GLU A 387 -23.38 -0.86 -1.94
N ALA A 388 -22.19 -1.48 -1.93
CA ALA A 388 -21.06 -1.01 -1.12
C ALA A 388 -20.71 0.44 -1.45
N ARG A 389 -20.70 0.78 -2.76
CA ARG A 389 -20.41 2.12 -3.26
C ARG A 389 -21.46 3.14 -2.82
N ALA A 390 -22.74 2.81 -2.92
CA ALA A 390 -23.81 3.73 -2.54
C ALA A 390 -23.73 4.11 -1.04
N LYS A 391 -23.45 3.14 -0.18
CA LYS A 391 -23.27 3.36 1.27
C LYS A 391 -22.02 4.18 1.56
N ALA A 392 -20.85 3.81 1.01
CA ALA A 392 -19.61 4.52 1.23
C ALA A 392 -19.66 5.98 0.72
N LEU A 393 -20.36 6.25 -0.38
CA LEU A 393 -20.60 7.62 -0.87
C LEU A 393 -21.47 8.44 0.08
N LYS A 394 -22.52 7.84 0.65
CA LYS A 394 -23.39 8.49 1.66
C LYS A 394 -22.53 8.91 2.86
N ASP A 395 -21.71 8.02 3.35
CA ASP A 395 -20.87 8.23 4.52
C ASP A 395 -19.75 9.25 4.23
N ALA A 396 -19.08 9.15 3.07
CA ALA A 396 -18.07 10.14 2.66
C ALA A 396 -18.64 11.55 2.56
N LYS A 397 -19.87 11.69 2.02
CA LYS A 397 -20.58 12.94 1.94
C LYS A 397 -20.88 13.51 3.33
N ALA A 398 -21.40 12.69 4.25
CA ALA A 398 -21.70 13.11 5.62
C ALA A 398 -20.46 13.65 6.34
N VAL A 399 -19.31 12.98 6.21
CA VAL A 399 -18.05 13.45 6.80
C VAL A 399 -17.57 14.74 6.12
N ALA A 400 -17.60 14.82 4.78
CA ALA A 400 -17.13 16.00 4.05
C ALA A 400 -17.97 17.25 4.35
N GLU A 401 -19.30 17.13 4.44
CA GLU A 401 -20.21 18.24 4.75
C GLU A 401 -20.07 18.76 6.18
N ASN A 402 -19.59 17.94 7.11
CA ASN A 402 -19.38 18.29 8.53
C ASN A 402 -17.92 18.56 8.90
N SER A 403 -17.00 18.47 7.93
CA SER A 403 -15.59 18.78 8.09
C SER A 403 -15.19 19.99 7.25
N GLN A 404 -14.07 20.64 7.59
CA GLN A 404 -13.56 21.76 6.80
C GLN A 404 -12.44 21.30 5.88
N GLY A 405 -12.45 21.76 4.61
CA GLY A 405 -11.32 21.60 3.68
C GLY A 405 -10.99 20.15 3.37
N LEU A 406 -12.00 19.28 3.21
CA LEU A 406 -11.84 17.91 2.74
C LEU A 406 -12.50 17.75 1.37
N PHE A 407 -11.86 16.97 0.51
CA PHE A 407 -12.43 16.50 -0.75
C PHE A 407 -12.30 14.98 -0.87
N TYR A 408 -13.08 14.39 -1.75
CA TYR A 408 -13.04 12.97 -2.09
C TYR A 408 -13.43 12.74 -3.55
N ARG A 409 -13.12 11.57 -4.08
CA ARG A 409 -13.58 11.16 -5.41
C ARG A 409 -14.96 10.50 -5.32
N SER A 410 -15.85 10.94 -6.18
CA SER A 410 -17.21 10.38 -6.29
C SER A 410 -17.32 9.17 -7.22
N ASP A 411 -16.27 8.88 -8.00
CA ASP A 411 -16.28 7.88 -9.06
C ASP A 411 -15.59 6.55 -8.70
N ILE A 412 -15.12 6.39 -7.45
CA ILE A 412 -14.50 5.12 -6.98
C ILE A 412 -15.46 3.95 -7.27
N GLY A 413 -14.98 2.96 -8.03
CA GLY A 413 -15.75 1.78 -8.42
C GLY A 413 -16.93 2.03 -9.36
N ALA A 414 -17.09 3.26 -9.92
CA ALA A 414 -18.27 3.62 -10.70
C ALA A 414 -18.34 2.92 -12.07
N ALA A 415 -17.21 2.63 -12.70
CA ALA A 415 -17.18 1.96 -13.99
C ALA A 415 -17.62 0.50 -13.88
N GLU A 416 -17.11 -0.21 -12.89
CA GLU A 416 -17.36 -1.63 -12.66
C GLU A 416 -18.77 -1.86 -12.10
N SER A 417 -19.26 -1.00 -11.21
CA SER A 417 -20.61 -1.11 -10.64
C SER A 417 -21.73 -0.95 -11.70
N ARG A 418 -21.47 -0.25 -12.80
CA ARG A 418 -22.41 -0.14 -13.92
C ARG A 418 -22.56 -1.44 -14.72
N ASN A 419 -21.55 -2.30 -14.70
CA ASN A 419 -21.55 -3.57 -15.41
C ASN A 419 -22.24 -4.70 -14.60
N GLU A 420 -22.62 -4.45 -13.34
CA GLU A 420 -23.37 -5.38 -12.49
C GLU A 420 -24.91 -5.24 -12.69
N LEU A 421 -25.37 -4.18 -13.36
CA LEU A 421 -26.78 -3.90 -13.69
C LEU A 421 -27.13 -4.47 -15.08
#